data_6d16710ef04738ee95edc35a7df88dbb
#
_entry.id   6d16710ef04738ee95edc35a7df88dbb
#
_cell.length_a   1.000
_cell.length_b   1.000
_cell.length_c   1.000
_cell.angle_alpha   90.00
_cell.angle_beta   90.00
_cell.angle_gamma   90.00
#
_symmetry.space_group_name_H-M   'P 1'
#
loop_
_entity.id
_entity.type
_entity.pdbx_description
1 polymer ?
#
loop_
_entity_poly.entity_id
_entity_poly.type
_entity_poly.pdbx_seq_one_letter_code
_entity_poly.pdbx_strand_id
1 'polypeptide(L)'
;MIIESKKRIRREYQPLTTAVSLKILTPASPAGQIYDPENNEYIPDREITPLTILPQVFADAADGSWTAHVANRLLASMKWYVNNVDIATLPSWAGLYSIESTGDLRGAITIFRNVPVEEKIELHFEAVIPDMRIGVNIPIKTETILLSTLDKAEDTYELSIGDDPVMKYNPFYDRLLMYDYKVANGI
;
A
#
# COMPACT_ATOMS: atom_id res chain seq x y z
N MET A 1 43.81 -33.87 43.50
CA MET A 1 42.37 -33.72 43.28
C MET A 1 42.17 -32.44 42.48
N ILE A 2 41.93 -32.55 41.15
CA ILE A 2 41.73 -31.41 40.26
C ILE A 2 40.23 -31.15 40.21
N ILE A 3 39.77 -30.04 40.75
CA ILE A 3 38.36 -29.63 40.65
C ILE A 3 38.23 -28.81 39.37
N GLU A 4 37.77 -29.43 38.31
CA GLU A 4 37.38 -28.71 37.10
C GLU A 4 36.01 -28.03 37.33
N SER A 5 36.04 -26.77 37.53
CA SER A 5 34.81 -25.93 37.54
C SER A 5 34.42 -25.61 36.11
N LYS A 6 33.45 -26.33 35.55
CA LYS A 6 32.83 -26.01 34.26
C LYS A 6 31.96 -24.77 34.44
N LYS A 7 32.49 -23.60 34.15
CA LYS A 7 31.74 -22.38 34.10
C LYS A 7 30.87 -22.38 32.84
N ARG A 8 29.55 -22.59 32.95
CA ARG A 8 28.63 -22.44 31.84
C ARG A 8 28.51 -20.95 31.53
N ILE A 9 29.07 -20.53 30.42
CA ILE A 9 28.85 -19.21 29.88
C ILE A 9 27.43 -19.20 29.26
N ARG A 10 26.46 -18.55 29.87
CA ARG A 10 25.16 -18.26 29.25
C ARG A 10 25.37 -17.06 28.35
N ARG A 11 25.11 -17.25 27.06
CA ARG A 11 25.04 -16.14 26.11
C ARG A 11 23.66 -15.50 26.28
N GLU A 12 23.63 -14.24 26.72
CA GLU A 12 22.41 -13.44 26.73
C GLU A 12 22.34 -12.72 25.39
N TYR A 13 21.27 -12.97 24.65
CA TYR A 13 21.01 -12.29 23.38
C TYR A 13 20.16 -11.05 23.63
N GLN A 14 20.53 -9.96 22.96
CA GLN A 14 19.68 -8.77 22.94
C GLN A 14 18.39 -9.03 22.17
N PRO A 15 17.25 -8.50 22.60
CA PRO A 15 15.98 -8.60 21.87
C PRO A 15 16.12 -8.06 20.45
N LEU A 16 15.40 -8.68 19.51
CA LEU A 16 15.27 -8.12 18.17
C LEU A 16 14.45 -6.83 18.19
N THR A 17 14.97 -5.80 17.57
CA THR A 17 14.19 -4.63 17.18
C THR A 17 13.62 -4.89 15.79
N THR A 18 12.31 -4.75 15.65
CA THR A 18 11.62 -4.97 14.38
C THR A 18 10.97 -3.69 13.90
N ALA A 19 11.02 -3.45 12.60
CA ALA A 19 10.28 -2.40 11.92
C ALA A 19 9.60 -3.00 10.68
N VAL A 20 8.41 -2.52 10.37
CA VAL A 20 7.68 -2.93 9.18
C VAL A 20 7.03 -1.71 8.53
N SER A 21 7.05 -1.69 7.20
CA SER A 21 6.39 -0.66 6.38
C SER A 21 5.79 -1.30 5.14
N LEU A 22 4.81 -0.63 4.54
CA LEU A 22 4.24 -1.03 3.26
C LEU A 22 4.85 -0.22 2.12
N LYS A 23 5.25 -0.91 1.07
CA LYS A 23 5.79 -0.29 -0.15
C LYS A 23 5.03 -0.74 -1.37
N ILE A 24 4.50 0.20 -2.14
CA ILE A 24 3.94 -0.09 -3.46
C ILE A 24 5.08 -0.35 -4.43
N LEU A 25 5.07 -1.51 -5.08
CA LEU A 25 6.10 -1.91 -6.06
C LEU A 25 5.71 -1.54 -7.48
N THR A 26 4.43 -1.32 -7.76
CA THR A 26 3.90 -0.94 -9.09
C THR A 26 3.57 0.56 -9.10
N PRO A 27 4.51 1.45 -9.48
CA PRO A 27 4.26 2.90 -9.47
C PRO A 27 3.10 3.32 -10.37
N ALA A 28 2.84 2.55 -11.44
CA ALA A 28 1.74 2.79 -12.37
C ALA A 28 0.36 2.41 -11.79
N SER A 29 0.33 1.71 -10.63
CA SER A 29 -0.91 1.34 -9.95
C SER A 29 -0.82 1.77 -8.48
N PRO A 30 -1.17 3.01 -8.15
CA PRO A 30 -1.20 3.53 -6.78
C PRO A 30 -2.36 2.92 -5.97
N ALA A 31 -2.39 3.21 -4.67
CA ALA A 31 -3.47 2.78 -3.78
C ALA A 31 -4.83 3.42 -4.14
N GLY A 32 -4.82 4.65 -4.63
CA GLY A 32 -6.01 5.33 -5.15
C GLY A 32 -6.22 5.07 -6.64
N GLN A 33 -7.48 4.98 -7.05
CA GLN A 33 -7.91 4.90 -8.46
C GLN A 33 -8.84 6.07 -8.77
N ILE A 34 -9.01 6.34 -10.05
CA ILE A 34 -10.04 7.24 -10.58
C ILE A 34 -10.97 6.40 -11.44
N TYR A 35 -12.26 6.60 -11.31
CA TYR A 35 -13.27 6.03 -12.20
C TYR A 35 -13.77 7.10 -13.15
N ASP A 36 -13.72 6.80 -14.44
CA ASP A 36 -14.27 7.64 -15.50
C ASP A 36 -15.65 7.09 -15.91
N PRO A 37 -16.76 7.72 -15.49
CA PRO A 37 -18.09 7.24 -15.79
C PRO A 37 -18.47 7.38 -17.27
N GLU A 38 -17.85 8.31 -18.01
CA GLU A 38 -18.12 8.51 -19.43
C GLU A 38 -17.63 7.33 -20.28
N ASN A 39 -16.46 6.82 -19.93
CA ASN A 39 -15.84 5.69 -20.64
C ASN A 39 -16.04 4.36 -19.91
N ASN A 40 -16.62 4.38 -18.71
CA ASN A 40 -16.75 3.20 -17.83
C ASN A 40 -15.39 2.54 -17.56
N GLU A 41 -14.38 3.35 -17.24
CA GLU A 41 -13.00 2.90 -17.07
C GLU A 41 -12.43 3.27 -15.69
N TYR A 42 -11.59 2.38 -15.17
CA TYR A 42 -10.76 2.65 -14.00
C TYR A 42 -9.36 3.08 -14.41
N ILE A 43 -8.81 4.09 -13.74
CA ILE A 43 -7.47 4.62 -14.01
C ILE A 43 -6.64 4.60 -12.71
N PRO A 44 -5.61 3.78 -12.62
CA PRO A 44 -5.27 2.67 -13.52
C PRO A 44 -6.27 1.51 -13.38
N ASP A 45 -6.50 0.77 -14.45
CA ASP A 45 -7.24 -0.48 -14.40
C ASP A 45 -6.35 -1.59 -13.79
N ARG A 46 -6.72 -2.09 -12.63
CA ARG A 46 -5.95 -3.14 -11.92
C ARG A 46 -6.08 -4.52 -12.53
N GLU A 47 -7.05 -4.75 -13.38
CA GLU A 47 -7.14 -5.99 -14.14
C GLU A 47 -6.04 -6.06 -15.21
N ILE A 48 -5.60 -4.90 -15.71
CA ILE A 48 -4.52 -4.76 -16.70
C ILE A 48 -3.19 -4.44 -16.02
N THR A 49 -3.20 -3.55 -15.04
CA THR A 49 -2.02 -3.09 -14.30
C THR A 49 -2.21 -3.34 -12.81
N PRO A 50 -1.94 -4.57 -12.33
CA PRO A 50 -2.19 -4.96 -10.95
C PRO A 50 -1.42 -4.11 -9.94
N LEU A 51 -2.02 -3.89 -8.77
CA LEU A 51 -1.36 -3.24 -7.64
C LEU A 51 -0.57 -4.26 -6.85
N THR A 52 0.74 -4.08 -6.72
CA THR A 52 1.60 -4.91 -5.88
C THR A 52 2.11 -4.12 -4.67
N ILE A 53 1.85 -4.64 -3.48
CA ILE A 53 2.26 -4.06 -2.20
C ILE A 53 3.19 -5.05 -1.49
N LEU A 54 4.39 -4.60 -1.10
CA LEU A 54 5.37 -5.37 -0.34
C LEU A 54 5.39 -4.88 1.11
N PRO A 55 5.15 -5.75 2.10
CA PRO A 55 5.50 -5.46 3.48
C PRO A 55 7.02 -5.58 3.62
N GLN A 56 7.72 -4.47 3.76
CA GLN A 56 9.15 -4.46 4.04
C GLN A 56 9.36 -4.70 5.53
N VAL A 57 9.92 -5.85 5.87
CA VAL A 57 10.15 -6.26 7.25
C VAL A 57 11.63 -6.19 7.56
N PHE A 58 11.97 -5.44 8.60
CA PHE A 58 13.33 -5.29 9.10
C PHE A 58 13.43 -5.88 10.51
N ALA A 59 14.51 -6.57 10.77
CA ALA A 59 14.85 -7.07 12.10
C ALA A 59 16.35 -6.90 12.35
N ASP A 60 16.70 -6.39 13.51
CA ASP A 60 18.09 -6.14 13.90
C ASP A 60 18.30 -6.45 15.37
N ALA A 61 19.51 -6.83 15.73
CA ALA A 61 19.95 -7.00 17.12
C ALA A 61 21.16 -6.12 17.40
N ALA A 62 21.06 -5.27 18.41
CA ALA A 62 22.12 -4.33 18.77
C ALA A 62 23.46 -4.99 19.12
N ASP A 63 23.44 -6.28 19.52
CA ASP A 63 24.63 -7.06 19.84
C ASP A 63 25.29 -7.73 18.61
N GLY A 64 24.78 -7.47 17.40
CA GLY A 64 25.28 -8.04 16.14
C GLY A 64 25.04 -9.55 16.00
N SER A 65 24.26 -10.16 16.90
CA SER A 65 23.94 -11.60 16.85
C SER A 65 22.91 -11.97 15.77
N TRP A 66 22.30 -10.97 15.13
CA TRP A 66 21.39 -11.10 14.01
C TRP A 66 21.97 -10.39 12.79
N THR A 67 22.07 -11.08 11.66
CA THR A 67 22.70 -10.58 10.44
C THR A 67 21.74 -10.30 9.29
N ALA A 68 20.48 -10.73 9.40
CA ALA A 68 19.46 -10.54 8.37
C ALA A 68 18.67 -9.27 8.64
N HIS A 69 19.15 -8.13 8.14
CA HIS A 69 18.44 -6.85 8.29
C HIS A 69 17.07 -6.87 7.59
N VAL A 70 17.00 -7.44 6.37
CA VAL A 70 15.71 -7.67 5.67
C VAL A 70 15.21 -9.05 6.03
N ALA A 71 14.08 -9.12 6.72
CA ALA A 71 13.59 -10.33 7.35
C ALA A 71 12.46 -11.04 6.58
N ASN A 72 12.07 -10.55 5.39
CA ASN A 72 10.95 -11.14 4.61
C ASN A 72 11.11 -12.64 4.37
N ARG A 73 12.32 -13.13 4.06
CA ARG A 73 12.61 -14.56 3.85
C ARG A 73 12.39 -15.42 5.09
N LEU A 74 12.40 -14.82 6.27
CA LEU A 74 12.36 -15.50 7.56
C LEU A 74 10.97 -15.56 8.18
N LEU A 75 9.97 -14.95 7.54
CA LEU A 75 8.60 -14.93 8.03
C LEU A 75 8.07 -16.38 8.15
N ALA A 76 7.63 -16.77 9.35
CA ALA A 76 7.08 -18.11 9.59
C ALA A 76 5.61 -18.20 9.17
N SER A 77 4.82 -17.16 9.45
CA SER A 77 3.43 -17.06 9.03
C SER A 77 3.16 -15.67 8.45
N MET A 78 2.22 -15.60 7.53
CA MET A 78 1.89 -14.36 6.82
C MET A 78 0.40 -14.34 6.53
N LYS A 79 -0.24 -13.20 6.81
CA LYS A 79 -1.65 -12.99 6.52
C LYS A 79 -1.90 -11.56 6.11
N TRP A 80 -2.75 -11.40 5.12
CA TRP A 80 -3.33 -10.11 4.77
C TRP A 80 -4.76 -10.03 5.24
N TYR A 81 -5.12 -8.87 5.71
CA TYR A 81 -6.47 -8.59 6.19
C TYR A 81 -7.10 -7.48 5.36
N VAL A 82 -8.35 -7.69 5.00
CA VAL A 82 -9.24 -6.73 4.36
C VAL A 82 -10.30 -6.34 5.37
N ASN A 83 -10.37 -5.07 5.74
CA ASN A 83 -11.33 -4.56 6.72
C ASN A 83 -11.31 -5.41 8.02
N ASN A 84 -10.12 -5.78 8.48
CA ASN A 84 -9.84 -6.64 9.65
C ASN A 84 -10.29 -8.11 9.51
N VAL A 85 -10.63 -8.59 8.31
CA VAL A 85 -10.96 -9.98 8.03
C VAL A 85 -9.82 -10.61 7.20
N ASP A 86 -9.38 -11.83 7.56
CA ASP A 86 -8.35 -12.56 6.79
C ASP A 86 -8.82 -12.74 5.35
N ILE A 87 -8.07 -12.20 4.39
CA ILE A 87 -8.42 -12.18 2.95
C ILE A 87 -8.66 -13.59 2.41
N ALA A 88 -7.94 -14.59 2.94
CA ALA A 88 -8.08 -15.99 2.52
C ALA A 88 -9.44 -16.59 2.88
N THR A 89 -10.16 -15.98 3.81
CA THR A 89 -11.49 -16.43 4.24
C THR A 89 -12.64 -15.70 3.53
N LEU A 90 -12.32 -14.72 2.69
CA LEU A 90 -13.30 -13.90 1.99
C LEU A 90 -13.60 -14.47 0.59
N PRO A 91 -14.78 -15.06 0.33
CA PRO A 91 -15.15 -15.58 -0.98
C PRO A 91 -15.13 -14.51 -2.07
N SER A 92 -15.44 -13.25 -1.73
CA SER A 92 -15.43 -12.11 -2.64
C SER A 92 -14.05 -11.72 -3.15
N TRP A 93 -12.99 -12.27 -2.55
CA TRP A 93 -11.59 -12.04 -2.95
C TRP A 93 -10.96 -13.25 -3.64
N ALA A 94 -11.67 -14.35 -3.75
CA ALA A 94 -11.13 -15.57 -4.38
C ALA A 94 -10.72 -15.32 -5.84
N GLY A 95 -9.43 -15.56 -6.15
CA GLY A 95 -8.87 -15.34 -7.49
C GLY A 95 -8.57 -13.87 -7.84
N LEU A 96 -8.85 -12.91 -6.95
CA LEU A 96 -8.61 -11.48 -7.19
C LEU A 96 -7.32 -10.95 -6.58
N TYR A 97 -6.52 -11.82 -5.98
CA TYR A 97 -5.21 -11.50 -5.43
C TYR A 97 -4.27 -12.71 -5.52
N SER A 98 -2.98 -12.44 -5.38
CA SER A 98 -1.94 -13.46 -5.13
C SER A 98 -0.98 -12.97 -4.06
N ILE A 99 -0.39 -13.89 -3.30
CA ILE A 99 0.61 -13.58 -2.27
C ILE A 99 1.90 -14.33 -2.61
N GLU A 100 3.01 -13.60 -2.66
CA GLU A 100 4.33 -14.20 -2.88
C GLU A 100 4.76 -14.97 -1.62
N SER A 101 5.09 -16.25 -1.79
CA SER A 101 5.41 -17.16 -0.68
C SER A 101 6.90 -17.32 -0.41
N THR A 102 7.76 -16.84 -1.30
CA THR A 102 9.20 -17.11 -1.28
C THR A 102 10.05 -15.87 -1.58
N GLY A 103 11.35 -15.98 -1.34
CA GLY A 103 12.33 -14.96 -1.72
C GLY A 103 12.23 -13.65 -0.94
N ASP A 104 12.79 -12.59 -1.52
CA ASP A 104 12.82 -11.25 -0.93
C ASP A 104 11.47 -10.54 -0.97
N LEU A 105 10.59 -10.97 -1.87
CA LEU A 105 9.23 -10.47 -2.02
C LEU A 105 8.23 -11.26 -1.19
N ARG A 106 8.68 -12.19 -0.35
CA ARG A 106 7.78 -12.98 0.49
C ARG A 106 6.86 -12.09 1.30
N GLY A 107 5.57 -12.37 1.21
CA GLY A 107 4.50 -11.57 1.82
C GLY A 107 3.94 -10.47 0.90
N ALA A 108 4.56 -10.18 -0.25
CA ALA A 108 3.97 -9.24 -1.19
C ALA A 108 2.60 -9.74 -1.67
N ILE A 109 1.62 -8.83 -1.69
CA ILE A 109 0.31 -9.08 -2.27
C ILE A 109 0.20 -8.36 -3.61
N THR A 110 -0.32 -9.07 -4.61
CA THR A 110 -0.70 -8.49 -5.91
C THR A 110 -2.21 -8.56 -6.04
N ILE A 111 -2.84 -7.43 -6.32
CA ILE A 111 -4.29 -7.26 -6.37
C ILE A 111 -4.69 -6.98 -7.81
N PHE A 112 -5.61 -7.80 -8.34
CA PHE A 112 -6.13 -7.76 -9.72
C PHE A 112 -7.52 -7.12 -9.80
N ARG A 113 -8.07 -6.65 -8.68
CA ARG A 113 -9.41 -6.12 -8.56
C ARG A 113 -9.41 -4.60 -8.56
N ASN A 114 -10.29 -3.99 -9.37
CA ASN A 114 -10.66 -2.59 -9.22
C ASN A 114 -11.53 -2.40 -7.97
N VAL A 115 -11.41 -1.25 -7.32
CA VAL A 115 -12.22 -0.88 -6.17
C VAL A 115 -13.40 -0.04 -6.66
N PRO A 116 -14.66 -0.46 -6.44
CA PRO A 116 -15.80 0.37 -6.75
C PRO A 116 -15.75 1.73 -6.01
N VAL A 117 -16.32 2.77 -6.61
CA VAL A 117 -16.27 4.15 -6.08
C VAL A 117 -16.79 4.24 -4.64
N GLU A 118 -17.84 3.49 -4.33
CA GLU A 118 -18.47 3.52 -3.01
C GLU A 118 -17.74 2.62 -1.98
N GLU A 119 -16.80 1.80 -2.43
CA GLU A 119 -16.09 0.85 -1.58
C GLU A 119 -14.79 1.46 -1.05
N LYS A 120 -14.52 1.22 0.24
CA LYS A 120 -13.23 1.52 0.86
C LYS A 120 -12.67 0.24 1.42
N ILE A 121 -11.44 -0.07 1.03
CA ILE A 121 -10.75 -1.30 1.41
C ILE A 121 -9.55 -0.92 2.25
N GLU A 122 -9.60 -1.31 3.52
CA GLU A 122 -8.47 -1.19 4.45
C GLU A 122 -7.66 -2.48 4.42
N LEU A 123 -6.39 -2.37 4.02
CA LEU A 123 -5.47 -3.50 3.99
C LEU A 123 -4.40 -3.35 5.05
N HIS A 124 -4.13 -4.42 5.80
CA HIS A 124 -2.94 -4.53 6.62
C HIS A 124 -2.37 -5.95 6.57
N PHE A 125 -1.11 -6.05 6.94
CA PHE A 125 -0.37 -7.30 6.93
C PHE A 125 0.03 -7.69 8.35
N GLU A 126 -0.11 -8.97 8.68
CA GLU A 126 0.38 -9.55 9.93
C GLU A 126 1.28 -10.75 9.62
N ALA A 127 2.36 -10.88 10.37
CA ALA A 127 3.27 -12.00 10.24
C ALA A 127 3.99 -12.31 11.55
N VAL A 128 4.81 -13.36 11.53
CA VAL A 128 5.63 -13.78 12.67
C VAL A 128 7.06 -13.97 12.21
N ILE A 129 8.01 -13.37 12.94
CA ILE A 129 9.44 -13.63 12.80
C ILE A 129 9.87 -14.58 13.90
N PRO A 130 10.38 -15.79 13.59
CA PRO A 130 10.95 -16.66 14.59
C PRO A 130 12.36 -16.20 14.99
N ASP A 131 12.56 -15.81 16.22
CA ASP A 131 13.90 -15.59 16.75
C ASP A 131 14.50 -16.92 17.22
N MET A 132 15.23 -17.54 16.32
CA MET A 132 15.85 -18.86 16.57
C MET A 132 16.95 -18.82 17.63
N ARG A 133 17.47 -17.67 18.03
CA ARG A 133 18.52 -17.52 19.06
C ARG A 133 17.98 -17.82 20.45
N ILE A 134 16.70 -17.47 20.68
CA ILE A 134 16.02 -17.59 21.98
C ILE A 134 14.74 -18.44 21.89
N GLY A 135 14.36 -18.88 20.68
CA GLY A 135 13.17 -19.72 20.47
C GLY A 135 11.85 -18.99 20.67
N VAL A 136 11.81 -17.69 20.44
CA VAL A 136 10.60 -16.85 20.59
C VAL A 136 10.09 -16.40 19.24
N ASN A 137 8.79 -16.39 19.10
CA ASN A 137 8.09 -15.85 17.93
C ASN A 137 7.71 -14.37 18.16
N ILE A 138 8.14 -13.51 17.27
CA ILE A 138 7.88 -12.07 17.34
C ILE A 138 6.77 -11.74 16.35
N PRO A 139 5.57 -11.34 16.81
CA PRO A 139 4.50 -10.90 15.95
C PRO A 139 4.81 -9.52 15.39
N ILE A 140 4.47 -9.31 14.12
CA ILE A 140 4.58 -8.03 13.44
C ILE A 140 3.24 -7.70 12.78
N LYS A 141 2.92 -6.40 12.73
CA LYS A 141 1.74 -5.86 12.08
C LYS A 141 2.10 -4.55 11.41
N THR A 142 1.62 -4.35 10.17
CA THR A 142 1.81 -3.10 9.44
C THR A 142 0.78 -2.05 9.82
N GLU A 143 1.04 -0.83 9.45
CA GLU A 143 0.00 0.19 9.32
C GLU A 143 -1.01 -0.24 8.25
N THR A 144 -2.19 0.38 8.28
CA THR A 144 -3.25 0.13 7.32
C THR A 144 -3.05 1.02 6.09
N ILE A 145 -3.14 0.43 4.90
CA ILE A 145 -3.25 1.17 3.64
C ILE A 145 -4.70 1.16 3.16
N LEU A 146 -5.20 2.33 2.77
CA LEU A 146 -6.54 2.50 2.24
C LEU A 146 -6.51 2.41 0.71
N LEU A 147 -7.28 1.50 0.14
CA LEU A 147 -7.59 1.46 -1.28
C LEU A 147 -8.95 2.11 -1.51
N SER A 148 -9.01 3.07 -2.41
CA SER A 148 -10.24 3.78 -2.74
C SER A 148 -10.24 4.23 -4.19
N THR A 149 -11.42 4.52 -4.70
CA THR A 149 -11.63 5.09 -6.03
C THR A 149 -12.39 6.39 -5.89
N LEU A 150 -11.97 7.39 -6.64
CA LEU A 150 -12.65 8.67 -6.76
C LEU A 150 -13.30 8.74 -8.13
N ASP A 151 -14.50 9.29 -8.20
CA ASP A 151 -15.10 9.67 -9.47
C ASP A 151 -14.24 10.76 -10.14
N LYS A 152 -14.05 10.64 -11.43
CA LYS A 152 -13.50 11.73 -12.23
C LYS A 152 -14.45 12.91 -12.12
N ALA A 153 -13.93 14.03 -11.67
CA ALA A 153 -14.71 15.25 -11.62
C ALA A 153 -15.17 15.63 -13.05
N GLU A 154 -16.47 15.79 -13.24
CA GLU A 154 -16.97 16.38 -14.47
C GLU A 154 -16.44 17.81 -14.59
N ASP A 155 -15.77 18.09 -15.71
CA ASP A 155 -15.40 19.45 -16.07
C ASP A 155 -16.69 20.20 -16.45
N THR A 156 -17.36 20.79 -15.47
CA THR A 156 -18.52 21.62 -15.73
C THR A 156 -18.06 23.00 -16.18
N TYR A 157 -18.20 23.25 -17.48
CA TYR A 157 -18.06 24.60 -18.02
C TYR A 157 -19.44 25.25 -18.09
N GLU A 158 -19.66 26.25 -17.28
CA GLU A 158 -20.88 27.08 -17.37
C GLU A 158 -20.54 28.39 -18.06
N LEU A 159 -20.97 28.56 -19.30
CA LEU A 159 -20.91 29.82 -20.00
C LEU A 159 -22.23 30.52 -19.80
N SER A 160 -22.27 31.56 -18.95
CA SER A 160 -23.45 32.41 -18.80
C SER A 160 -23.31 33.60 -19.75
N ILE A 161 -24.22 33.69 -20.74
CA ILE A 161 -24.34 34.86 -21.64
C ILE A 161 -25.54 35.64 -21.18
N GLY A 162 -25.31 36.77 -20.55
CA GLY A 162 -26.33 37.72 -20.09
C GLY A 162 -25.81 39.14 -20.16
N ASP A 163 -26.56 40.09 -19.62
CA ASP A 163 -26.19 41.51 -19.59
C ASP A 163 -24.88 41.77 -18.83
N ASP A 164 -24.45 40.78 -18.05
CA ASP A 164 -23.17 40.81 -17.33
C ASP A 164 -22.53 39.41 -17.45
N PRO A 165 -21.79 39.12 -18.53
CA PRO A 165 -21.24 37.81 -18.79
C PRO A 165 -20.17 37.49 -17.77
N VAL A 166 -20.51 36.64 -16.78
CA VAL A 166 -19.56 36.12 -15.79
C VAL A 166 -19.08 34.77 -16.28
N MET A 167 -17.84 34.72 -16.77
CA MET A 167 -17.18 33.47 -17.02
C MET A 167 -16.63 32.94 -15.69
N LYS A 168 -17.16 31.81 -15.22
CA LYS A 168 -16.57 31.12 -14.07
C LYS A 168 -15.27 30.51 -14.52
N TYR A 169 -14.18 31.03 -13.98
CA TYR A 169 -12.84 30.66 -14.30
C TYR A 169 -12.44 29.39 -13.50
N ASN A 170 -12.01 28.37 -14.23
CA ASN A 170 -11.29 27.26 -13.61
C ASN A 170 -9.84 27.70 -13.39
N PRO A 171 -9.33 27.75 -12.15
CA PRO A 171 -7.98 28.24 -11.87
C PRO A 171 -6.85 27.39 -12.48
N PHE A 172 -7.17 26.22 -13.03
CA PHE A 172 -6.22 25.36 -13.73
C PHE A 172 -6.14 25.64 -15.25
N TYR A 173 -7.07 26.42 -15.81
CA TYR A 173 -7.01 26.85 -17.21
C TYR A 173 -6.63 28.31 -17.26
N ASP A 174 -5.57 28.52 -18.00
CA ASP A 174 -4.75 29.71 -18.05
C ASP A 174 -5.49 30.99 -18.45
N ARG A 175 -4.82 32.07 -18.14
CA ARG A 175 -5.07 33.45 -18.53
C ARG A 175 -5.37 33.65 -20.02
N LEU A 176 -4.97 32.73 -20.89
CA LEU A 176 -5.23 32.75 -22.32
C LEU A 176 -6.73 32.75 -22.66
N LEU A 177 -7.54 31.93 -21.98
CA LEU A 177 -8.97 31.90 -22.21
C LEU A 177 -9.66 33.20 -21.75
N MET A 178 -9.18 33.81 -20.67
CA MET A 178 -9.68 35.12 -20.22
C MET A 178 -9.24 36.25 -21.16
N TYR A 179 -8.11 36.07 -21.84
CA TYR A 179 -7.60 37.07 -22.80
C TYR A 179 -8.42 37.05 -24.09
N ASP A 180 -8.71 35.90 -24.61
CA ASP A 180 -9.54 35.71 -25.80
C ASP A 180 -10.98 36.17 -25.55
N TYR A 181 -11.50 35.95 -24.33
CA TYR A 181 -12.82 36.46 -23.94
C TYR A 181 -12.86 38.00 -23.90
N LYS A 182 -11.86 38.66 -23.34
CA LYS A 182 -11.79 40.13 -23.31
C LYS A 182 -11.65 40.74 -24.71
N VAL A 183 -10.94 40.07 -25.60
CA VAL A 183 -10.77 40.52 -26.99
C VAL A 183 -12.06 40.34 -27.79
N ALA A 184 -12.81 39.23 -27.54
CA ALA A 184 -14.05 38.96 -28.25
C ALA A 184 -15.22 39.88 -27.82
N ASN A 185 -15.23 40.36 -26.58
CA ASN A 185 -16.32 41.17 -26.03
C ASN A 185 -15.95 42.64 -25.75
N GLY A 186 -14.73 43.03 -25.99
CA GLY A 186 -14.21 44.37 -25.68
C GLY A 186 -14.07 45.27 -26.88
N ILE A 187 -14.69 44.92 -27.99
CA ILE A 187 -14.70 45.73 -29.21
C ILE A 187 -16.13 46.06 -29.59
#